data_4078ef825d6a3cbb5cbc68a4a0d59151
#
_entry.id   4078ef825d6a3cbb5cbc68a4a0d59151
#
_cell.length_a   1.000
_cell.length_b   1.000
_cell.length_c   1.000
_cell.angle_alpha   90.00
_cell.angle_beta   90.00
_cell.angle_gamma   90.00
#
_symmetry.space_group_name_H-M   'P 1'
#
loop_
_entity.id
_entity.type
_entity.pdbx_description
1 polymer ?
#
loop_
_entity_poly.entity_id
_entity_poly.type
_entity_poly.pdbx_seq_one_letter_code
_entity_poly.pdbx_strand_id
1 'polypeptide(L)'
;MICNILFMKKILLAFDGQHFSKGVFEFVKQMNKHQSVLATGISLPAVDYVELLYSYGGIPAGPIYINDAINVDDRLVKENIDRFTELCKQNGIACKIHNDFTKHVLSQVREETLFADLLVISSKSFYENLGEETQDDYVDNVLHKSECPVILVPEDYKEPANIIMAYDGSSQSVFAIKQFSYLFPEFHDKQALLVYIDKGKSDLPERANIEELISGCFPRFSIFKLKIDARKDMEQWLISNGDTLLVAGAFGRSLFSEMLKKSFIKDVLHHHKVPIFVAHK
;
A
#
# COMPACT_ATOMS: atom_id res chain seq x y z
N MET A 1 -32.46 -19.73 8.36
CA MET A 1 -32.13 -18.35 7.90
C MET A 1 -30.82 -17.98 8.56
N ILE A 2 -29.69 -18.27 7.91
CA ILE A 2 -28.35 -17.94 8.41
C ILE A 2 -28.22 -16.44 8.19
N CYS A 3 -28.18 -15.67 9.29
CA CYS A 3 -27.86 -14.25 9.25
C CYS A 3 -26.42 -14.15 8.75
N ASN A 4 -26.22 -13.89 7.47
CA ASN A 4 -24.93 -13.48 6.92
C ASN A 4 -24.64 -12.11 7.54
N ILE A 5 -23.96 -12.10 8.68
CA ILE A 5 -23.30 -10.88 9.18
C ILE A 5 -22.19 -10.62 8.17
N LEU A 6 -22.50 -9.79 7.18
CA LEU A 6 -21.49 -9.28 6.26
C LEU A 6 -20.50 -8.46 7.10
N PHE A 7 -19.37 -9.04 7.45
CA PHE A 7 -18.25 -8.29 7.98
C PHE A 7 -17.76 -7.35 6.87
N MET A 8 -18.01 -6.06 7.06
CA MET A 8 -17.56 -5.02 6.15
C MET A 8 -16.11 -4.66 6.52
N LYS A 9 -15.18 -4.80 5.58
CA LYS A 9 -13.80 -4.33 5.77
C LYS A 9 -13.75 -2.80 5.66
N LYS A 10 -13.07 -2.14 6.59
CA LYS A 10 -12.80 -0.70 6.53
C LYS A 10 -11.50 -0.49 5.74
N ILE A 11 -11.61 0.13 4.58
CA ILE A 11 -10.50 0.41 3.67
C ILE A 11 -10.27 1.92 3.66
N LEU A 12 -9.07 2.35 4.04
CA LEU A 12 -8.67 3.74 3.93
C LEU A 12 -8.10 4.01 2.53
N LEU A 13 -8.50 5.12 1.92
CA LEU A 13 -7.95 5.61 0.66
C LEU A 13 -7.24 6.93 0.93
N ALA A 14 -5.94 6.96 0.72
CA ALA A 14 -5.14 8.17 0.86
C ALA A 14 -5.28 9.06 -0.37
N PHE A 15 -5.67 10.30 -0.16
CA PHE A 15 -5.72 11.35 -1.17
C PHE A 15 -4.71 12.45 -0.83
N ASP A 16 -3.97 12.93 -1.82
CA ASP A 16 -3.10 14.10 -1.65
C ASP A 16 -3.88 15.44 -1.68
N GLY A 17 -5.19 15.36 -1.82
CA GLY A 17 -6.10 16.49 -1.92
C GLY A 17 -6.29 17.04 -3.34
N GLN A 18 -5.32 16.89 -4.23
CA GLN A 18 -5.36 17.47 -5.58
C GLN A 18 -5.66 16.45 -6.68
N HIS A 19 -5.28 15.18 -6.48
CA HIS A 19 -5.40 14.16 -7.50
C HIS A 19 -6.32 13.02 -7.06
N PHE A 20 -7.22 12.65 -7.95
CA PHE A 20 -8.06 11.47 -7.79
C PHE A 20 -7.44 10.29 -8.54
N SER A 21 -6.99 9.26 -7.81
CA SER A 21 -6.45 8.07 -8.43
C SER A 21 -7.55 7.12 -8.90
N LYS A 22 -7.60 6.89 -10.22
CA LYS A 22 -8.50 5.91 -10.83
C LYS A 22 -8.13 4.48 -10.43
N GLY A 23 -6.84 4.17 -10.37
CA GLY A 23 -6.34 2.85 -10.01
C GLY A 23 -6.74 2.45 -8.60
N VAL A 24 -6.59 3.37 -7.63
CA VAL A 24 -7.03 3.15 -6.24
C VAL A 24 -8.53 2.89 -6.18
N PHE A 25 -9.33 3.67 -6.90
CA PHE A 25 -10.79 3.45 -6.92
C PHE A 25 -11.17 2.10 -7.56
N GLU A 26 -10.56 1.72 -8.69
CA GLU A 26 -10.83 0.43 -9.34
C GLU A 26 -10.41 -0.74 -8.46
N PHE A 27 -9.31 -0.62 -7.70
CA PHE A 27 -8.91 -1.63 -6.73
C PHE A 27 -9.99 -1.84 -5.65
N VAL A 28 -10.44 -0.76 -5.01
CA VAL A 28 -11.49 -0.82 -3.98
C VAL A 28 -12.82 -1.32 -4.53
N LYS A 29 -13.17 -0.92 -5.74
CA LYS A 29 -14.36 -1.40 -6.44
C LYS A 29 -14.30 -2.92 -6.69
N GLN A 30 -13.14 -3.45 -7.05
CA GLN A 30 -12.97 -4.91 -7.19
C GLN A 30 -13.10 -5.61 -5.84
N MET A 31 -12.47 -5.11 -4.78
CA MET A 31 -12.66 -5.65 -3.44
C MET A 31 -14.14 -5.72 -3.05
N ASN A 32 -14.89 -4.63 -3.31
CA ASN A 32 -16.33 -4.56 -2.97
C ASN A 32 -17.19 -5.57 -3.71
N LYS A 33 -16.78 -6.06 -4.88
CA LYS A 33 -17.49 -7.13 -5.60
C LYS A 33 -17.44 -8.47 -4.88
N HIS A 34 -16.34 -8.74 -4.18
CA HIS A 34 -16.13 -10.01 -3.47
C HIS A 34 -16.60 -9.94 -2.01
N GLN A 35 -16.36 -8.82 -1.36
CA GLN A 35 -16.77 -8.57 0.01
C GLN A 35 -17.08 -7.08 0.20
N SER A 36 -18.23 -6.76 0.81
CA SER A 36 -18.63 -5.38 1.08
C SER A 36 -17.54 -4.64 1.87
N VAL A 37 -17.21 -3.43 1.42
CA VAL A 37 -16.22 -2.56 2.05
C VAL A 37 -16.82 -1.23 2.47
N LEU A 38 -16.29 -0.65 3.54
CA LEU A 38 -16.45 0.76 3.89
C LEU A 38 -15.21 1.51 3.40
N ALA A 39 -15.35 2.21 2.29
CA ALA A 39 -14.30 3.04 1.73
C ALA A 39 -14.23 4.38 2.47
N THR A 40 -13.15 4.63 3.20
CA THR A 40 -12.97 5.88 3.95
C THR A 40 -11.85 6.69 3.30
N GLY A 41 -12.20 7.81 2.69
CA GLY A 41 -11.21 8.76 2.15
C GLY A 41 -10.55 9.54 3.28
N ILE A 42 -9.22 9.56 3.31
CA ILE A 42 -8.42 10.37 4.23
C ILE A 42 -7.51 11.29 3.43
N SER A 43 -7.38 12.53 3.88
CA SER A 43 -6.44 13.47 3.26
C SER A 43 -5.05 13.26 3.84
N LEU A 44 -4.10 12.92 2.97
CA LEU A 44 -2.68 12.83 3.30
C LEU A 44 -1.92 13.75 2.35
N PRO A 45 -1.75 15.04 2.72
CA PRO A 45 -1.00 15.97 1.88
C PRO A 45 0.44 15.49 1.70
N ALA A 46 0.98 15.70 0.51
CA ALA A 46 2.33 15.27 0.13
C ALA A 46 3.44 15.94 0.96
N VAL A 47 3.15 17.05 1.61
CA VAL A 47 4.08 17.80 2.47
C VAL A 47 3.49 17.93 3.85
N ASP A 48 4.25 17.55 4.86
CA ASP A 48 3.90 17.84 6.25
C ASP A 48 4.17 19.32 6.55
N TYR A 49 3.14 20.12 6.38
CA TYR A 49 3.24 21.58 6.59
C TYR A 49 3.55 21.96 8.03
N VAL A 50 3.20 21.11 8.98
CA VAL A 50 3.51 21.34 10.39
C VAL A 50 5.00 21.18 10.61
N GLU A 51 5.62 20.15 10.05
CA GLU A 51 7.07 19.94 10.09
C GLU A 51 7.83 21.05 9.34
N LEU A 52 7.30 21.48 8.20
CA LEU A 52 7.87 22.60 7.44
C LEU A 52 7.90 23.89 8.26
N LEU A 53 6.82 24.23 8.98
CA LEU A 53 6.76 25.40 9.85
C LEU A 53 7.76 25.32 11.00
N TYR A 54 7.97 24.15 11.59
CA TYR A 54 8.97 23.97 12.65
C TYR A 54 10.42 24.04 12.14
N SER A 55 10.69 23.56 10.91
CA SER A 55 12.04 23.56 10.33
C SER A 55 12.54 24.95 9.94
N TYR A 56 11.66 25.91 9.69
CA TYR A 56 12.01 27.32 9.41
C TYR A 56 12.24 28.19 10.65
N GLY A 57 12.45 27.59 11.84
CA GLY A 57 12.97 28.32 13.01
C GLY A 57 11.94 29.06 13.84
N GLY A 58 10.70 28.65 13.85
CA GLY A 58 9.68 29.15 14.75
C GLY A 58 8.50 29.80 14.06
N ILE A 59 7.39 29.83 14.79
CA ILE A 59 6.14 30.45 14.36
C ILE A 59 6.44 31.93 14.05
N PRO A 60 6.26 32.41 12.81
CA PRO A 60 6.33 33.84 12.56
C PRO A 60 5.33 34.58 13.46
N ALA A 61 5.77 35.69 14.03
CA ALA A 61 4.95 36.51 14.93
C ALA A 61 3.83 37.24 14.14
N GLY A 62 2.91 36.50 13.55
CA GLY A 62 1.74 36.99 12.83
C GLY A 62 0.83 35.83 12.41
N PRO A 63 -0.46 36.06 12.16
CA PRO A 63 -1.33 35.05 11.61
C PRO A 63 -0.86 34.69 10.20
N ILE A 64 -0.01 33.67 10.09
CA ILE A 64 0.18 33.01 8.80
C ILE A 64 -1.14 32.26 8.58
N TYR A 65 -1.89 32.75 7.62
CA TYR A 65 -2.97 31.95 7.06
C TYR A 65 -2.28 30.76 6.38
N ILE A 66 -2.33 29.61 7.05
CA ILE A 66 -1.80 28.34 6.54
C ILE A 66 -2.30 28.12 5.10
N ASN A 67 -3.52 28.58 4.79
CA ASN A 67 -4.11 28.52 3.46
C ASN A 67 -3.33 29.30 2.39
N ASP A 68 -2.59 30.36 2.71
CA ASP A 68 -1.82 31.14 1.72
C ASP A 68 -0.41 30.54 1.46
N ALA A 69 0.12 29.79 2.43
CA ALA A 69 1.39 29.07 2.27
C ALA A 69 1.19 27.71 1.56
N ILE A 70 -0.03 27.18 1.61
CA ILE A 70 -0.43 25.93 1.01
C ILE A 70 -1.28 26.30 -0.20
N ASN A 71 -0.72 26.24 -1.41
CA ASN A 71 -1.49 26.31 -2.67
C ASN A 71 -2.39 25.05 -2.86
N VAL A 72 -3.09 24.64 -1.81
CA VAL A 72 -4.14 23.63 -1.93
C VAL A 72 -5.37 24.37 -2.49
N ASP A 73 -5.71 24.12 -3.74
CA ASP A 73 -6.95 24.63 -4.31
C ASP A 73 -8.13 23.89 -3.65
N ASP A 74 -8.76 24.51 -2.64
CA ASP A 74 -9.92 23.98 -1.91
C ASP A 74 -11.03 23.50 -2.86
N ARG A 75 -11.10 24.06 -4.08
CA ARG A 75 -12.05 23.61 -5.10
C ARG A 75 -11.67 22.23 -5.64
N LEU A 76 -10.39 22.00 -5.95
CA LEU A 76 -9.91 20.69 -6.42
C LEU A 76 -10.12 19.62 -5.37
N VAL A 77 -9.82 19.92 -4.10
CA VAL A 77 -10.08 19.00 -2.98
C VAL A 77 -11.56 18.65 -2.93
N LYS A 78 -12.44 19.67 -2.98
CA LYS A 78 -13.87 19.45 -2.94
C LYS A 78 -14.36 18.66 -4.17
N GLU A 79 -13.91 19.01 -5.37
CA GLU A 79 -14.26 18.27 -6.59
C GLU A 79 -13.84 16.81 -6.52
N ASN A 80 -12.66 16.51 -5.97
CA ASN A 80 -12.19 15.13 -5.78
C ASN A 80 -13.02 14.36 -4.74
N ILE A 81 -13.41 15.01 -3.64
CA ILE A 81 -14.31 14.44 -2.62
C ILE A 81 -15.68 14.14 -3.23
N ASP A 82 -16.26 15.11 -3.95
CA ASP A 82 -17.56 14.96 -4.59
C ASP A 82 -17.53 13.82 -5.64
N ARG A 83 -16.46 13.77 -6.43
CA ARG A 83 -16.22 12.70 -7.40
C ARG A 83 -16.10 11.33 -6.75
N PHE A 84 -15.32 11.22 -5.68
CA PHE A 84 -15.19 9.96 -4.93
C PHE A 84 -16.54 9.50 -4.39
N THR A 85 -17.28 10.40 -3.76
CA THR A 85 -18.60 10.10 -3.17
C THR A 85 -19.60 9.64 -4.24
N GLU A 86 -19.64 10.33 -5.37
CA GLU A 86 -20.52 9.96 -6.48
C GLU A 86 -20.14 8.60 -7.09
N LEU A 87 -18.85 8.34 -7.29
CA LEU A 87 -18.39 7.04 -7.79
C LEU A 87 -18.69 5.89 -6.82
N CYS A 88 -18.56 6.11 -5.51
CA CYS A 88 -18.96 5.13 -4.50
C CYS A 88 -20.46 4.83 -4.60
N LYS A 89 -21.30 5.86 -4.69
CA LYS A 89 -22.75 5.73 -4.84
C LYS A 89 -23.13 4.94 -6.09
N GLN A 90 -22.53 5.29 -7.24
CA GLN A 90 -22.77 4.61 -8.53
C GLN A 90 -22.39 3.12 -8.50
N ASN A 91 -21.41 2.73 -7.69
CA ASN A 91 -20.92 1.36 -7.59
C ASN A 91 -21.41 0.62 -6.34
N GLY A 92 -22.35 1.19 -5.56
CA GLY A 92 -22.91 0.56 -4.36
C GLY A 92 -21.86 0.34 -3.26
N ILE A 93 -20.86 1.22 -3.16
CA ILE A 93 -19.81 1.17 -2.14
C ILE A 93 -20.19 2.11 -1.00
N ALA A 94 -20.22 1.61 0.22
CA ALA A 94 -20.38 2.46 1.40
C ALA A 94 -19.12 3.34 1.56
N CYS A 95 -19.29 4.65 1.72
CA CYS A 95 -18.14 5.54 1.85
C CYS A 95 -18.29 6.58 2.96
N LYS A 96 -17.14 7.06 3.45
CA LYS A 96 -16.98 8.18 4.38
C LYS A 96 -15.80 9.03 3.95
N ILE A 97 -15.75 10.27 4.42
CA ILE A 97 -14.60 11.16 4.27
C ILE A 97 -14.19 11.64 5.65
N HIS A 98 -12.92 11.47 5.98
CA HIS A 98 -12.28 12.05 7.13
C HIS A 98 -11.29 13.11 6.67
N ASN A 99 -11.69 14.36 6.80
CA ASN A 99 -10.96 15.50 6.26
C ASN A 99 -10.52 16.41 7.42
N ASP A 100 -9.39 16.10 8.04
CA ASP A 100 -8.82 16.87 9.14
C ASP A 100 -7.40 17.34 8.74
N PHE A 101 -7.34 18.50 8.09
CA PHE A 101 -6.07 19.13 7.67
C PHE A 101 -5.28 19.76 8.81
N THR A 102 -5.80 19.73 10.05
CA THR A 102 -5.16 20.40 11.20
C THR A 102 -4.16 19.51 11.91
N LYS A 103 -4.17 18.22 11.62
CA LYS A 103 -3.29 17.21 12.24
C LYS A 103 -2.01 17.01 11.44
N HIS A 104 -0.95 16.69 12.17
CA HIS A 104 0.29 16.16 11.60
C HIS A 104 -0.01 14.87 10.83
N VAL A 105 0.45 14.77 9.57
CA VAL A 105 0.12 13.68 8.64
C VAL A 105 0.40 12.30 9.24
N LEU A 106 1.57 12.10 9.82
CA LEU A 106 1.95 10.80 10.39
C LEU A 106 1.12 10.42 11.61
N SER A 107 0.67 11.39 12.41
CA SER A 107 -0.24 11.14 13.53
C SER A 107 -1.62 10.73 13.03
N GLN A 108 -2.12 11.37 11.98
CA GLN A 108 -3.38 11.02 11.34
C GLN A 108 -3.32 9.61 10.71
N VAL A 109 -2.24 9.27 10.01
CA VAL A 109 -2.02 7.91 9.47
C VAL A 109 -2.15 6.88 10.57
N ARG A 110 -1.42 7.07 11.69
CA ARG A 110 -1.45 6.14 12.82
C ARG A 110 -2.86 6.01 13.42
N GLU A 111 -3.52 7.13 13.70
CA GLU A 111 -4.85 7.13 14.31
C GLU A 111 -5.90 6.45 13.41
N GLU A 112 -5.91 6.76 12.11
CA GLU A 112 -6.90 6.20 11.18
C GLU A 112 -6.64 4.71 10.88
N THR A 113 -5.36 4.33 10.69
CA THR A 113 -5.00 2.95 10.37
C THR A 113 -5.18 1.98 11.53
N LEU A 114 -5.18 2.49 12.79
CA LEU A 114 -5.50 1.68 13.97
C LEU A 114 -6.91 1.05 13.91
N PHE A 115 -7.85 1.71 13.21
CA PHE A 115 -9.25 1.29 13.09
C PHE A 115 -9.60 0.83 11.67
N ALA A 116 -8.62 0.46 10.87
CA ALA A 116 -8.82 0.03 9.49
C ALA A 116 -8.19 -1.34 9.24
N ASP A 117 -8.68 -2.03 8.20
CA ASP A 117 -8.15 -3.32 7.77
C ASP A 117 -7.04 -3.16 6.72
N LEU A 118 -7.07 -2.06 5.95
CA LEU A 118 -6.13 -1.80 4.88
C LEU A 118 -6.03 -0.30 4.57
N LEU A 119 -4.82 0.19 4.32
CA LEU A 119 -4.56 1.50 3.73
C LEU A 119 -4.18 1.33 2.26
N VAL A 120 -4.90 2.02 1.38
CA VAL A 120 -4.66 2.02 -0.07
C VAL A 120 -4.10 3.37 -0.51
N ILE A 121 -2.96 3.34 -1.19
CA ILE A 121 -2.23 4.52 -1.62
C ILE A 121 -1.96 4.41 -3.13
N SER A 122 -2.11 5.53 -3.87
CA SER A 122 -1.67 5.58 -5.26
C SER A 122 -0.15 5.63 -5.35
N SER A 123 0.44 4.72 -6.11
CA SER A 123 1.89 4.74 -6.35
C SER A 123 2.34 6.00 -7.07
N LYS A 124 1.52 6.58 -7.95
CA LYS A 124 1.82 7.78 -8.73
C LYS A 124 1.75 9.06 -7.88
N SER A 125 0.63 9.29 -7.20
CA SER A 125 0.40 10.53 -6.45
C SER A 125 1.43 10.73 -5.34
N PHE A 126 1.94 9.65 -4.77
CA PHE A 126 2.98 9.71 -3.75
C PHE A 126 4.36 10.13 -4.29
N TYR A 127 4.64 9.86 -5.57
CA TYR A 127 5.96 10.13 -6.15
C TYR A 127 6.05 11.46 -6.90
N GLU A 128 4.98 11.93 -7.53
CA GLU A 128 5.00 13.16 -8.34
C GLU A 128 5.01 14.45 -7.50
N ASN A 129 4.50 14.39 -6.27
CA ASN A 129 4.31 15.58 -5.43
C ASN A 129 5.43 15.83 -4.41
N LEU A 130 6.36 14.91 -4.27
CA LEU A 130 7.49 15.00 -3.35
C LEU A 130 8.78 15.19 -4.17
N GLY A 131 9.62 16.15 -3.80
CA GLY A 131 10.95 16.30 -4.40
C GLY A 131 11.78 15.02 -4.21
N GLU A 132 12.69 14.71 -5.14
CA GLU A 132 13.39 13.40 -5.22
C GLU A 132 14.06 12.94 -3.91
N GLU A 133 14.51 13.86 -3.05
CA GLU A 133 15.16 13.53 -1.77
C GLU A 133 14.21 13.28 -0.61
N THR A 134 12.98 13.81 -0.67
CA THR A 134 11.98 13.72 0.42
C THR A 134 10.97 12.60 0.23
N GLN A 135 10.83 12.09 -0.99
CA GLN A 135 9.84 11.05 -1.36
C GLN A 135 10.05 9.74 -0.61
N ASP A 136 11.31 9.29 -0.55
CA ASP A 136 11.66 8.01 0.06
C ASP A 136 11.34 7.98 1.56
N ASP A 137 11.60 9.10 2.25
CA ASP A 137 11.41 9.19 3.69
C ASP A 137 9.91 9.29 4.05
N TYR A 138 9.09 9.91 3.20
CA TYR A 138 7.66 10.05 3.46
C TYR A 138 6.92 8.71 3.32
N VAL A 139 7.14 7.97 2.22
CA VAL A 139 6.55 6.65 2.02
C VAL A 139 7.00 5.68 3.11
N ASP A 140 8.31 5.69 3.42
CA ASP A 140 8.89 4.87 4.48
C ASP A 140 8.25 5.20 5.84
N ASN A 141 8.07 6.48 6.15
CA ASN A 141 7.40 6.92 7.38
C ASN A 141 5.92 6.51 7.43
N VAL A 142 5.18 6.63 6.33
CA VAL A 142 3.77 6.18 6.27
C VAL A 142 3.69 4.67 6.47
N LEU A 143 4.55 3.90 5.79
CA LEU A 143 4.62 2.45 5.98
C LEU A 143 4.97 2.08 7.42
N HIS A 144 5.91 2.80 8.06
CA HIS A 144 6.31 2.56 9.45
C HIS A 144 5.25 2.95 10.48
N LYS A 145 4.45 3.98 10.21
CA LYS A 145 3.45 4.49 11.15
C LYS A 145 2.08 3.85 10.98
N SER A 146 1.86 3.15 9.88
CA SER A 146 0.60 2.45 9.65
C SER A 146 0.44 1.28 10.62
N GLU A 147 -0.71 1.19 11.28
CA GLU A 147 -1.08 0.10 12.19
C GLU A 147 -1.82 -1.04 11.46
N CYS A 148 -2.14 -0.85 10.17
CA CYS A 148 -2.70 -1.88 9.30
C CYS A 148 -1.81 -2.09 8.07
N PRO A 149 -1.99 -3.19 7.32
CA PRO A 149 -1.33 -3.38 6.04
C PRO A 149 -1.56 -2.23 5.07
N VAL A 150 -0.59 -1.98 4.19
CA VAL A 150 -0.64 -0.96 3.15
C VAL A 150 -0.53 -1.61 1.79
N ILE A 151 -1.32 -1.13 0.83
CA ILE A 151 -1.15 -1.50 -0.57
C ILE A 151 -0.90 -0.26 -1.43
N LEU A 152 0.16 -0.30 -2.22
CA LEU A 152 0.48 0.70 -3.23
C LEU A 152 -0.12 0.24 -4.55
N VAL A 153 -0.97 1.08 -5.16
CA VAL A 153 -1.74 0.71 -6.35
C VAL A 153 -1.37 1.63 -7.51
N PRO A 154 -1.02 1.09 -8.69
CA PRO A 154 -0.76 1.89 -9.90
C PRO A 154 -2.02 2.54 -10.46
N GLU A 155 -1.85 3.64 -11.21
CA GLU A 155 -2.97 4.36 -11.84
C GLU A 155 -3.73 3.52 -12.89
N ASP A 156 -3.04 2.67 -13.60
CA ASP A 156 -3.57 1.73 -14.59
C ASP A 156 -3.82 0.34 -14.01
N TYR A 157 -4.23 0.30 -12.72
CA TYR A 157 -4.48 -0.95 -12.00
C TYR A 157 -5.37 -1.91 -12.79
N LYS A 158 -4.91 -3.15 -12.85
CA LYS A 158 -5.65 -4.31 -13.33
C LYS A 158 -5.61 -5.41 -12.29
N GLU A 159 -6.63 -6.23 -12.26
CA GLU A 159 -6.65 -7.39 -11.37
C GLU A 159 -5.47 -8.32 -11.67
N PRO A 160 -4.65 -8.67 -10.67
CA PRO A 160 -3.49 -9.51 -10.90
C PRO A 160 -3.88 -10.93 -11.28
N ALA A 161 -3.17 -11.51 -12.25
CA ALA A 161 -3.27 -12.92 -12.59
C ALA A 161 -2.41 -13.80 -11.68
N ASN A 162 -1.33 -13.24 -11.14
CA ASN A 162 -0.34 -13.94 -10.33
C ASN A 162 -0.03 -13.18 -9.05
N ILE A 163 0.29 -13.91 -7.98
CA ILE A 163 0.71 -13.36 -6.71
C ILE A 163 2.16 -13.77 -6.44
N ILE A 164 3.04 -12.80 -6.21
CA ILE A 164 4.42 -13.06 -5.80
C ILE A 164 4.53 -12.78 -4.30
N MET A 165 5.00 -13.76 -3.56
CA MET A 165 5.22 -13.68 -2.13
C MET A 165 6.71 -13.65 -1.85
N ALA A 166 7.21 -12.51 -1.41
CA ALA A 166 8.60 -12.34 -1.01
C ALA A 166 8.83 -13.00 0.35
N TYR A 167 9.68 -14.02 0.39
CA TYR A 167 9.98 -14.78 1.59
C TYR A 167 11.48 -14.79 1.90
N ASP A 168 11.84 -14.57 3.16
CA ASP A 168 13.22 -14.55 3.63
C ASP A 168 13.43 -15.34 4.92
N GLY A 169 12.38 -16.01 5.39
CA GLY A 169 12.38 -16.74 6.66
C GLY A 169 12.14 -15.85 7.88
N SER A 170 11.95 -14.53 7.71
CA SER A 170 11.63 -13.62 8.82
C SER A 170 10.18 -13.72 9.25
N SER A 171 9.92 -13.34 10.50
CA SER A 171 8.54 -13.21 11.01
C SER A 171 7.73 -12.17 10.24
N GLN A 172 8.39 -11.17 9.66
CA GLN A 172 7.74 -10.12 8.88
C GLN A 172 7.23 -10.64 7.54
N SER A 173 8.04 -11.43 6.82
CA SER A 173 7.60 -12.04 5.55
C SER A 173 6.43 -13.02 5.78
N VAL A 174 6.51 -13.84 6.83
CA VAL A 174 5.40 -14.75 7.21
C VAL A 174 4.15 -13.96 7.58
N PHE A 175 4.30 -12.87 8.36
CA PHE A 175 3.17 -12.02 8.75
C PHE A 175 2.49 -11.40 7.53
N ALA A 176 3.25 -10.84 6.59
CA ALA A 176 2.71 -10.24 5.37
C ALA A 176 1.95 -11.26 4.51
N ILE A 177 2.50 -12.46 4.32
CA ILE A 177 1.83 -13.54 3.59
C ILE A 177 0.50 -13.92 4.26
N LYS A 178 0.48 -14.04 5.60
CA LYS A 178 -0.76 -14.33 6.35
C LYS A 178 -1.78 -13.21 6.23
N GLN A 179 -1.36 -11.95 6.42
CA GLN A 179 -2.27 -10.81 6.32
C GLN A 179 -2.86 -10.69 4.91
N PHE A 180 -2.04 -10.86 3.88
CA PHE A 180 -2.51 -10.89 2.51
C PHE A 180 -3.55 -11.98 2.27
N SER A 181 -3.27 -13.20 2.71
CA SER A 181 -4.19 -14.32 2.56
C SER A 181 -5.54 -14.09 3.26
N TYR A 182 -5.54 -13.44 4.43
CA TYR A 182 -6.78 -13.14 5.16
C TYR A 182 -7.56 -11.98 4.54
N LEU A 183 -6.85 -10.96 4.05
CA LEU A 183 -7.48 -9.78 3.47
C LEU A 183 -8.03 -10.01 2.06
N PHE A 184 -7.42 -10.91 1.30
CA PHE A 184 -7.73 -11.13 -0.12
C PHE A 184 -8.05 -12.59 -0.45
N PRO A 185 -9.09 -13.19 0.15
CA PRO A 185 -9.48 -14.56 -0.16
C PRO A 185 -9.87 -14.75 -1.64
N GLU A 186 -10.27 -13.67 -2.32
CA GLU A 186 -10.56 -13.66 -3.76
C GLU A 186 -9.36 -14.00 -4.65
N PHE A 187 -8.14 -13.89 -4.11
CA PHE A 187 -6.93 -14.25 -4.85
C PHE A 187 -6.43 -15.67 -4.58
N HIS A 188 -7.13 -16.46 -3.76
CA HIS A 188 -6.70 -17.83 -3.43
C HIS A 188 -6.72 -18.77 -4.66
N ASP A 189 -7.50 -18.48 -5.67
CA ASP A 189 -7.54 -19.22 -6.93
C ASP A 189 -6.44 -18.82 -7.93
N LYS A 190 -5.68 -17.74 -7.64
CA LYS A 190 -4.58 -17.29 -8.49
C LYS A 190 -3.34 -18.15 -8.33
N GLN A 191 -2.44 -18.08 -9.29
CA GLN A 191 -1.13 -18.70 -9.16
C GLN A 191 -0.29 -17.90 -8.15
N ALA A 192 0.23 -18.59 -7.13
CA ALA A 192 1.13 -18.00 -6.15
C ALA A 192 2.57 -18.45 -6.40
N LEU A 193 3.52 -17.53 -6.34
CA LEU A 193 4.93 -17.79 -6.45
C LEU A 193 5.64 -17.32 -5.18
N LEU A 194 6.14 -18.26 -4.38
CA LEU A 194 6.99 -17.96 -3.25
C LEU A 194 8.42 -17.73 -3.73
N VAL A 195 8.91 -16.51 -3.62
CA VAL A 195 10.25 -16.13 -4.06
C VAL A 195 11.17 -16.00 -2.84
N TYR A 196 12.22 -16.81 -2.79
CA TYR A 196 13.23 -16.80 -1.76
C TYR A 196 14.59 -16.39 -2.33
N ILE A 197 15.25 -15.43 -1.71
CA ILE A 197 16.60 -15.01 -2.09
C ILE A 197 17.63 -15.83 -1.31
N ASP A 198 18.39 -16.64 -2.03
CA ASP A 198 19.44 -17.50 -1.46
C ASP A 198 20.68 -16.66 -1.09
N LYS A 199 20.98 -16.60 0.21
CA LYS A 199 22.20 -15.95 0.76
C LYS A 199 23.37 -16.92 0.87
N GLY A 200 23.43 -17.98 0.04
CA GLY A 200 24.43 -19.03 0.13
C GLY A 200 24.13 -20.09 1.20
N LYS A 201 22.93 -20.11 1.77
CA LYS A 201 22.41 -21.19 2.60
C LYS A 201 21.62 -22.15 1.71
N SER A 202 21.88 -23.45 1.83
CA SER A 202 21.40 -24.46 0.89
C SER A 202 19.88 -24.63 0.83
N ASP A 203 19.14 -24.34 1.90
CA ASP A 203 17.72 -24.63 2.02
C ASP A 203 16.85 -23.43 2.34
N LEU A 204 15.57 -23.53 1.93
CA LEU A 204 14.51 -22.59 2.27
C LEU A 204 14.25 -22.64 3.80
N PRO A 205 14.39 -21.53 4.55
CA PRO A 205 14.12 -21.52 5.98
C PRO A 205 12.69 -21.98 6.27
N GLU A 206 12.53 -22.80 7.33
CA GLU A 206 11.21 -23.28 7.79
C GLU A 206 10.31 -23.83 6.67
N ARG A 207 10.93 -24.57 5.74
CA ARG A 207 10.30 -25.02 4.50
C ARG A 207 8.94 -25.69 4.70
N ALA A 208 8.87 -26.67 5.62
CA ALA A 208 7.63 -27.40 5.88
C ALA A 208 6.50 -26.47 6.36
N ASN A 209 6.82 -25.53 7.25
CA ASN A 209 5.85 -24.59 7.83
C ASN A 209 5.33 -23.60 6.80
N ILE A 210 6.22 -23.06 5.95
CA ILE A 210 5.78 -22.09 4.92
C ILE A 210 5.03 -22.78 3.78
N GLU A 211 5.41 -23.99 3.38
CA GLU A 211 4.65 -24.78 2.39
C GLU A 211 3.25 -25.13 2.92
N GLU A 212 3.12 -25.53 4.19
CA GLU A 212 1.83 -25.77 4.82
C GLU A 212 0.95 -24.52 4.84
N LEU A 213 1.51 -23.37 5.26
CA LEU A 213 0.80 -22.10 5.30
C LEU A 213 0.27 -21.70 3.92
N ILE A 214 1.12 -21.77 2.88
CA ILE A 214 0.74 -21.32 1.53
C ILE A 214 -0.24 -22.30 0.89
N SER A 215 -0.01 -23.61 1.00
CA SER A 215 -0.90 -24.62 0.44
C SER A 215 -2.31 -24.58 1.00
N GLY A 216 -2.46 -24.14 2.25
CA GLY A 216 -3.76 -23.93 2.90
C GLY A 216 -4.59 -22.81 2.27
N CYS A 217 -3.95 -21.83 1.62
CA CYS A 217 -4.63 -20.69 1.01
C CYS A 217 -4.54 -20.70 -0.53
N PHE A 218 -3.42 -21.14 -1.09
CA PHE A 218 -3.14 -21.10 -2.53
C PHE A 218 -2.86 -22.51 -3.05
N PRO A 219 -3.87 -23.22 -3.58
CA PRO A 219 -3.69 -24.58 -4.10
C PRO A 219 -2.71 -24.66 -5.28
N ARG A 220 -2.57 -23.54 -6.01
CA ARG A 220 -1.65 -23.41 -7.16
C ARG A 220 -0.47 -22.54 -6.76
N PHE A 221 0.50 -23.11 -6.04
CA PHE A 221 1.72 -22.38 -5.70
C PHE A 221 2.97 -23.08 -6.20
N SER A 222 4.05 -22.32 -6.35
CA SER A 222 5.39 -22.82 -6.64
C SER A 222 6.43 -22.01 -5.87
N ILE A 223 7.63 -22.59 -5.70
CA ILE A 223 8.73 -21.96 -4.98
C ILE A 223 9.85 -21.67 -5.98
N PHE A 224 10.36 -20.47 -5.95
CA PHE A 224 11.45 -20.02 -6.79
C PHE A 224 12.61 -19.46 -5.96
N LYS A 225 13.81 -20.01 -6.16
CA LYS A 225 15.04 -19.54 -5.54
C LYS A 225 15.73 -18.55 -6.46
N LEU A 226 15.93 -17.31 -5.99
CA LEU A 226 16.76 -16.32 -6.65
C LEU A 226 18.19 -16.35 -6.10
N LYS A 227 19.18 -16.28 -6.98
CA LYS A 227 20.58 -16.03 -6.60
C LYS A 227 20.82 -14.57 -6.34
N ILE A 228 21.83 -14.23 -5.50
CA ILE A 228 22.09 -12.89 -4.97
C ILE A 228 22.24 -11.79 -6.04
N ASP A 229 22.74 -12.14 -7.23
CA ASP A 229 22.94 -11.19 -8.34
C ASP A 229 21.66 -10.86 -9.13
N ALA A 230 20.55 -11.50 -8.78
CA ALA A 230 19.30 -11.44 -9.54
C ALA A 230 18.40 -10.23 -9.19
N ARG A 231 18.90 -9.20 -8.49
CA ARG A 231 18.10 -8.03 -8.13
C ARG A 231 17.55 -7.29 -9.34
N LYS A 232 18.41 -7.00 -10.31
CA LYS A 232 18.00 -6.38 -11.58
C LYS A 232 17.12 -7.31 -12.41
N ASP A 233 17.40 -8.61 -12.37
CA ASP A 233 16.62 -9.62 -13.07
C ASP A 233 15.21 -9.76 -12.49
N MET A 234 15.05 -9.63 -11.18
CA MET A 234 13.75 -9.67 -10.51
C MET A 234 12.91 -8.42 -10.81
N GLU A 235 13.53 -7.24 -10.81
CA GLU A 235 12.87 -6.00 -11.17
C GLU A 235 12.35 -6.06 -12.62
N GLN A 236 13.21 -6.41 -13.56
CA GLN A 236 12.80 -6.59 -14.96
C GLN A 236 11.75 -7.69 -15.13
N TRP A 237 11.86 -8.75 -14.34
CA TRP A 237 10.89 -9.84 -14.35
C TRP A 237 9.52 -9.40 -13.82
N LEU A 238 9.46 -8.65 -12.70
CA LEU A 238 8.22 -8.06 -12.18
C LEU A 238 7.58 -7.11 -13.19
N ILE A 239 8.37 -6.23 -13.80
CA ILE A 239 7.90 -5.28 -14.82
C ILE A 239 7.40 -6.01 -16.08
N SER A 240 8.07 -7.09 -16.47
CA SER A 240 7.70 -7.87 -17.66
C SER A 240 6.44 -8.71 -17.46
N ASN A 241 6.11 -9.06 -16.20
CA ASN A 241 4.91 -9.82 -15.83
C ASN A 241 3.84 -8.88 -15.23
N GLY A 242 3.44 -7.85 -15.97
CA GLY A 242 2.61 -6.74 -15.54
C GLY A 242 1.27 -7.07 -14.85
N ASP A 243 0.78 -8.31 -14.93
CA ASP A 243 -0.43 -8.77 -14.26
C ASP A 243 -0.12 -9.47 -12.92
N THR A 244 0.81 -8.93 -12.16
CA THR A 244 1.32 -9.52 -10.91
C THR A 244 1.12 -8.58 -9.73
N LEU A 245 0.83 -9.12 -8.54
CA LEU A 245 0.84 -8.41 -7.26
C LEU A 245 2.00 -8.92 -6.41
N LEU A 246 2.79 -8.01 -5.85
CA LEU A 246 3.88 -8.33 -4.93
C LEU A 246 3.41 -8.23 -3.47
N VAL A 247 3.67 -9.29 -2.68
CA VAL A 247 3.46 -9.33 -1.23
C VAL A 247 4.81 -9.32 -0.53
N ALA A 248 5.04 -8.36 0.35
CA ALA A 248 6.30 -8.22 1.07
C ALA A 248 6.11 -7.84 2.54
N GLY A 249 6.98 -8.36 3.40
CA GLY A 249 7.10 -7.91 4.79
C GLY A 249 7.90 -6.61 4.84
N ALA A 250 7.42 -5.62 5.61
CA ALA A 250 8.15 -4.39 5.85
C ALA A 250 9.27 -4.62 6.89
N PHE A 251 10.37 -3.87 6.76
CA PHE A 251 11.37 -3.61 7.82
C PHE A 251 12.11 -4.81 8.42
N GLY A 252 12.12 -5.97 7.76
CA GLY A 252 13.01 -7.08 8.14
C GLY A 252 14.50 -6.75 7.86
N ARG A 253 15.45 -7.43 8.56
CA ARG A 253 16.90 -7.38 8.25
C ARG A 253 17.26 -8.17 6.99
N SER A 254 16.33 -8.38 6.09
CA SER A 254 16.47 -9.24 4.93
C SER A 254 16.87 -8.45 3.69
N LEU A 255 17.34 -9.17 2.68
CA LEU A 255 17.60 -8.60 1.35
C LEU A 255 16.31 -8.02 0.73
N PHE A 256 15.13 -8.58 1.02
CA PHE A 256 13.87 -7.99 0.59
C PHE A 256 13.59 -6.66 1.30
N SER A 257 13.89 -6.55 2.59
CA SER A 257 13.83 -5.28 3.32
C SER A 257 14.90 -4.29 2.84
N GLU A 258 16.08 -4.78 2.44
CA GLU A 258 17.11 -3.96 1.79
C GLU A 258 16.76 -3.65 0.32
N MET A 259 16.03 -4.53 -0.35
CA MET A 259 15.44 -4.30 -1.68
C MET A 259 14.25 -3.33 -1.58
N LEU A 260 13.45 -3.41 -0.52
CA LEU A 260 12.42 -2.43 -0.19
C LEU A 260 13.02 -1.09 0.27
N LYS A 261 14.30 -1.06 0.74
CA LYS A 261 15.03 0.17 1.00
C LYS A 261 15.40 0.84 -0.31
N LYS A 262 14.89 2.05 -0.48
CA LYS A 262 15.27 3.14 -1.41
C LYS A 262 15.37 2.85 -2.92
N SER A 263 15.85 1.69 -3.39
CA SER A 263 16.06 1.53 -4.84
C SER A 263 15.06 0.60 -5.52
N PHE A 264 14.63 -0.49 -4.89
CA PHE A 264 13.74 -1.47 -5.54
C PHE A 264 12.29 -1.02 -5.56
N ILE A 265 11.75 -0.55 -4.43
CA ILE A 265 10.41 0.07 -4.42
C ILE A 265 10.43 1.28 -5.33
N LYS A 266 11.49 2.10 -5.27
CA LYS A 266 11.66 3.25 -6.13
C LYS A 266 11.59 2.87 -7.60
N ASP A 267 12.32 1.86 -8.04
CA ASP A 267 12.36 1.44 -9.43
C ASP A 267 11.05 0.77 -9.88
N VAL A 268 10.48 -0.12 -9.04
CA VAL A 268 9.16 -0.75 -9.32
C VAL A 268 8.03 0.27 -9.25
N LEU A 269 8.08 1.22 -8.32
CA LEU A 269 7.09 2.28 -8.21
C LEU A 269 7.28 3.38 -9.26
N HIS A 270 8.52 3.72 -9.65
CA HIS A 270 8.77 4.64 -10.78
C HIS A 270 8.20 4.12 -12.09
N HIS A 271 8.21 2.81 -12.29
CA HIS A 271 7.54 2.22 -13.45
C HIS A 271 6.03 2.03 -13.26
N HIS A 272 5.50 2.29 -12.04
CA HIS A 272 4.07 2.35 -11.68
C HIS A 272 3.19 1.19 -12.20
N LYS A 273 3.74 -0.02 -12.35
CA LYS A 273 3.05 -1.08 -13.07
C LYS A 273 2.54 -2.23 -12.21
N VAL A 274 3.08 -2.40 -11.00
CA VAL A 274 2.81 -3.57 -10.15
C VAL A 274 2.25 -3.10 -8.81
N PRO A 275 1.06 -3.56 -8.40
CA PRO A 275 0.59 -3.32 -7.04
C PRO A 275 1.48 -4.03 -6.03
N ILE A 276 1.77 -3.35 -4.91
CA ILE A 276 2.64 -3.86 -3.85
C ILE A 276 1.90 -3.84 -2.53
N PHE A 277 1.70 -5.01 -1.95
CA PHE A 277 1.16 -5.18 -0.60
C PHE A 277 2.29 -5.29 0.41
N VAL A 278 2.23 -4.47 1.45
CA VAL A 278 3.24 -4.41 2.51
C VAL A 278 2.55 -4.55 3.87
N ALA A 279 3.06 -5.45 4.71
CA ALA A 279 2.60 -5.54 6.09
C ALA A 279 3.77 -5.75 7.05
N HIS A 280 3.63 -5.21 8.25
CA HIS A 280 4.59 -5.37 9.35
C HIS A 280 3.85 -5.67 10.66
N LYS A 281 4.60 -6.23 11.62
CA LYS A 281 4.10 -6.55 12.96
C LYS A 281 4.74 -5.61 13.97
#